data_cca362652d43e95a704ab1d578133f30
#
_entry.id   cca362652d43e95a704ab1d578133f30
#
_cell.length_a   1.000
_cell.length_b   1.000
_cell.length_c   1.000
_cell.angle_alpha   90.00
_cell.angle_beta   90.00
_cell.angle_gamma   90.00
#
_symmetry.space_group_name_H-M   'P 1'
#
loop_
_entity.id
_entity.type
_entity.pdbx_description
1 polymer ?
#
loop_
_entity_poly.entity_id
_entity_poly.type
_entity_poly.pdbx_seq_one_letter_code
_entity_poly.pdbx_strand_id
1 'polypeptide(L)'
;AVDTLPNNKMLDRDDMIHIGICAWRSGQDTEQVMEHAESATRNAGLQGGNSWAIYDDSLPEKGRGNVRWRTLIEQMLSRGGPRLYQKPAVTCEGQVHHRELMCRIFDGNEEVSSAEYMPMVLQFGLSEEYDRLQISRLIPLLRYWPEENLAIQVTVESLIRPRFQRWLRDTLMQCEKSQRKRIIIELAEADVGQHIS
;
A
#
# COMPACT_ATOMS: atom_id res chain seq x y z
N ALA A 1 14.69 27.39 6.90
CA ALA A 1 13.90 26.71 5.85
C ALA A 1 12.40 26.75 6.18
N VAL A 2 12.01 26.45 7.43
CA VAL A 2 10.59 26.44 7.85
C VAL A 2 9.93 27.82 7.71
N ASP A 3 10.67 28.90 8.00
CA ASP A 3 10.16 30.27 7.95
C ASP A 3 9.82 30.73 6.53
N THR A 4 10.31 30.05 5.50
CA THR A 4 10.03 30.35 4.09
C THR A 4 8.81 29.60 3.54
N LEU A 5 8.22 28.68 4.32
CA LEU A 5 7.04 27.93 3.90
C LEU A 5 5.76 28.78 4.01
N PRO A 6 4.78 28.58 3.12
CA PRO A 6 3.53 29.30 3.15
C PRO A 6 2.80 29.06 4.48
N ASN A 7 2.14 30.11 4.97
CA ASN A 7 1.41 30.07 6.23
C ASN A 7 0.11 29.27 6.07
N ASN A 8 0.20 27.95 6.11
CA ASN A 8 -0.95 27.05 6.07
C ASN A 8 -1.37 26.71 7.51
N LYS A 9 -2.56 27.14 7.92
CA LYS A 9 -3.12 26.92 9.27
C LYS A 9 -3.36 25.42 9.61
N MET A 10 -3.31 24.54 8.61
CA MET A 10 -3.50 23.11 8.79
C MET A 10 -2.19 22.34 9.04
N LEU A 11 -1.03 22.99 8.94
CA LEU A 11 0.28 22.36 9.16
C LEU A 11 0.85 22.81 10.50
N ASP A 12 1.25 21.83 11.30
CA ASP A 12 2.02 22.08 12.52
C ASP A 12 3.43 22.53 12.12
N ARG A 13 3.75 23.81 12.36
CA ARG A 13 5.05 24.39 11.99
C ARG A 13 6.20 23.83 12.81
N ASP A 14 5.91 23.26 13.95
CA ASP A 14 6.94 22.73 14.86
C ASP A 14 7.35 21.30 14.48
N ASP A 15 6.63 20.63 13.56
CA ASP A 15 6.92 19.27 13.08
C ASP A 15 6.68 19.12 11.55
N MET A 16 7.28 20.00 10.75
CA MET A 16 7.08 20.04 9.29
C MET A 16 8.25 19.49 8.49
N ILE A 17 9.46 19.55 9.03
CA ILE A 17 10.68 19.22 8.25
C ILE A 17 11.57 18.28 9.04
N HIS A 18 11.82 17.11 8.42
CA HIS A 18 12.82 16.18 8.87
C HIS A 18 13.88 16.02 7.77
N ILE A 19 15.16 16.20 8.14
CA ILE A 19 16.27 16.18 7.19
C ILE A 19 17.21 15.04 7.56
N GLY A 20 17.42 14.11 6.62
CA GLY A 20 18.46 13.09 6.71
C GLY A 20 19.68 13.48 5.91
N ILE A 21 20.85 13.27 6.50
CA ILE A 21 22.15 13.57 5.89
C ILE A 21 22.96 12.27 5.81
N CYS A 22 23.48 11.97 4.62
CA CYS A 22 24.39 10.86 4.40
C CYS A 22 25.66 11.35 3.72
N ALA A 23 26.82 10.88 4.19
CA ALA A 23 28.08 11.14 3.53
C ALA A 23 28.18 10.27 2.27
N TRP A 24 28.39 10.91 1.11
CA TRP A 24 28.67 10.21 -0.15
C TRP A 24 30.18 10.03 -0.36
N ARG A 25 30.57 8.87 -0.86
CA ARG A 25 31.95 8.57 -1.28
C ARG A 25 31.95 8.12 -2.73
N SER A 26 32.96 8.51 -3.47
CA SER A 26 33.13 8.08 -4.88
C SER A 26 33.13 6.55 -4.99
N GLY A 27 32.31 6.01 -5.90
CA GLY A 27 32.17 4.56 -6.11
C GLY A 27 31.08 3.88 -5.29
N GLN A 28 30.36 4.62 -4.43
CA GLN A 28 29.16 4.07 -3.76
C GLN A 28 27.99 4.01 -4.73
N ASP A 29 27.16 2.99 -4.57
CA ASP A 29 25.91 2.87 -5.28
C ASP A 29 24.92 3.98 -4.85
N THR A 30 24.31 4.64 -5.83
CA THR A 30 23.39 5.75 -5.59
C THR A 30 22.17 5.31 -4.78
N GLU A 31 21.65 4.12 -5.03
CA GLU A 31 20.51 3.57 -4.31
C GLU A 31 20.84 3.40 -2.82
N GLN A 32 22.01 2.86 -2.51
CA GLN A 32 22.47 2.70 -1.13
C GLN A 32 22.63 4.04 -0.41
N VAL A 33 23.19 5.05 -1.08
CA VAL A 33 23.35 6.40 -0.50
C VAL A 33 21.98 7.03 -0.21
N MET A 34 21.02 6.84 -1.10
CA MET A 34 19.63 7.33 -0.88
C MET A 34 18.95 6.61 0.29
N GLU A 35 19.09 5.29 0.38
CA GLU A 35 18.55 4.52 1.53
C GLU A 35 19.14 5.00 2.87
N HIS A 36 20.44 5.28 2.92
CA HIS A 36 21.11 5.81 4.10
C HIS A 36 20.58 7.20 4.49
N ALA A 37 20.40 8.09 3.51
CA ALA A 37 19.84 9.41 3.76
C ALA A 37 18.39 9.33 4.26
N GLU A 38 17.58 8.43 3.71
CA GLU A 38 16.21 8.19 4.16
C GLU A 38 16.15 7.58 5.56
N SER A 39 17.06 6.67 5.90
CA SER A 39 17.20 6.12 7.25
C SER A 39 17.48 7.24 8.26
N ALA A 40 18.39 8.15 7.92
CA ALA A 40 18.66 9.33 8.75
C ALA A 40 17.42 10.25 8.87
N THR A 41 16.65 10.44 7.78
CA THR A 41 15.42 11.23 7.82
C THR A 41 14.38 10.62 8.77
N ARG A 42 14.21 9.31 8.75
CA ARG A 42 13.32 8.61 9.70
C ARG A 42 13.77 8.80 11.15
N ASN A 43 15.08 8.71 11.40
CA ASN A 43 15.64 8.94 12.73
C ASN A 43 15.41 10.39 13.21
N ALA A 44 15.52 11.37 12.31
CA ALA A 44 15.15 12.76 12.59
C ALA A 44 13.67 12.87 13.00
N GLY A 45 12.75 12.27 12.22
CA GLY A 45 11.31 12.28 12.52
C GLY A 45 10.96 11.66 13.88
N LEU A 46 11.69 10.62 14.31
CA LEU A 46 11.48 9.99 15.62
C LEU A 46 11.90 10.88 16.81
N GLN A 47 12.72 11.90 16.57
CA GLN A 47 13.09 12.86 17.61
C GLN A 47 11.99 13.90 17.86
N GLY A 48 11.03 14.03 16.93
CA GLY A 48 9.95 15.01 16.96
C GLY A 48 10.43 16.44 16.65
N GLY A 49 9.51 17.28 16.24
CA GLY A 49 9.80 18.66 15.85
C GLY A 49 10.58 18.77 14.54
N ASN A 50 10.91 19.98 14.13
CA ASN A 50 11.77 20.22 12.97
C ASN A 50 13.20 19.81 13.30
N SER A 51 13.66 18.72 12.77
CA SER A 51 14.91 18.06 13.18
C SER A 51 15.72 17.56 12.00
N TRP A 52 16.95 17.19 12.27
CA TRP A 52 17.85 16.56 11.30
C TRP A 52 18.68 15.46 11.98
N ALA A 53 19.10 14.49 11.21
CA ALA A 53 20.01 13.45 11.67
C ALA A 53 21.03 13.10 10.58
N ILE A 54 22.21 12.65 11.01
CA ILE A 54 23.23 12.10 10.11
C ILE A 54 23.12 10.58 10.15
N TYR A 55 23.24 9.94 8.99
CA TYR A 55 23.30 8.49 8.91
C TYR A 55 24.52 7.97 9.71
N ASP A 56 24.28 6.98 10.54
CA ASP A 56 25.28 6.32 11.35
C ASP A 56 25.12 4.80 11.19
N ASP A 57 26.14 4.16 10.62
CA ASP A 57 26.21 2.71 10.40
C ASP A 57 26.11 1.88 11.71
N SER A 58 26.38 2.49 12.86
CA SER A 58 26.29 1.82 14.16
C SER A 58 24.86 1.72 14.71
N LEU A 59 23.91 2.49 14.12
CA LEU A 59 22.52 2.46 14.55
C LEU A 59 21.74 1.38 13.79
N PRO A 60 20.93 0.56 14.48
CA PRO A 60 20.12 -0.45 13.82
C PRO A 60 19.14 0.22 12.84
N GLU A 61 19.09 -0.28 11.61
CA GLU A 61 18.11 0.14 10.60
C GLU A 61 16.69 -0.10 11.10
N LYS A 62 15.90 0.96 11.22
CA LYS A 62 14.49 0.88 11.60
C LYS A 62 13.62 0.80 10.36
N GLY A 63 13.39 -0.41 9.86
CA GLY A 63 12.48 -0.68 8.77
C GLY A 63 13.02 -0.34 7.36
N ARG A 64 12.18 -0.52 6.35
CA ARG A 64 12.51 -0.25 4.95
C ARG A 64 12.39 1.23 4.64
N GLY A 65 13.38 1.82 3.93
CA GLY A 65 13.30 3.18 3.41
C GLY A 65 12.35 3.31 2.21
N ASN A 66 11.99 4.54 1.85
CA ASN A 66 11.05 4.82 0.76
C ASN A 66 11.54 4.29 -0.59
N VAL A 67 12.85 4.37 -0.87
CA VAL A 67 13.44 3.82 -2.11
C VAL A 67 13.22 2.32 -2.16
N ARG A 68 13.53 1.59 -1.08
CA ARG A 68 13.36 0.14 -1.02
C ARG A 68 11.88 -0.25 -1.09
N TRP A 69 10.99 0.48 -0.41
CA TRP A 69 9.55 0.26 -0.52
C TRP A 69 9.05 0.47 -1.95
N ARG A 70 9.48 1.54 -2.59
CA ARG A 70 9.09 1.83 -3.97
C ARG A 70 9.54 0.73 -4.92
N THR A 71 10.81 0.35 -4.86
CA THR A 71 11.37 -0.75 -5.66
C THR A 71 10.59 -2.06 -5.44
N LEU A 72 10.31 -2.40 -4.19
CA LEU A 72 9.57 -3.61 -3.84
C LEU A 72 8.15 -3.62 -4.40
N ILE A 73 7.44 -2.50 -4.28
CA ILE A 73 6.06 -2.35 -4.77
C ILE A 73 6.02 -2.35 -6.30
N GLU A 74 6.89 -1.60 -6.97
CA GLU A 74 6.97 -1.57 -8.44
C GLU A 74 7.34 -2.94 -9.02
N GLN A 75 8.26 -3.66 -8.39
CA GLN A 75 8.59 -5.03 -8.76
C GLN A 75 7.41 -5.99 -8.55
N MET A 76 6.69 -5.85 -7.47
CA MET A 76 5.49 -6.65 -7.20
C MET A 76 4.44 -6.41 -8.29
N LEU A 77 4.14 -5.17 -8.63
CA LEU A 77 3.17 -4.82 -9.68
C LEU A 77 3.61 -5.35 -11.06
N SER A 78 4.88 -5.17 -11.42
CA SER A 78 5.43 -5.64 -12.72
C SER A 78 5.43 -7.15 -12.86
N ARG A 79 5.50 -7.90 -11.75
CA ARG A 79 5.45 -9.37 -11.72
C ARG A 79 4.02 -9.95 -11.68
N GLY A 80 3.01 -9.11 -11.80
CA GLY A 80 1.61 -9.52 -11.82
C GLY A 80 0.90 -9.48 -10.46
N GLY A 81 1.47 -8.78 -9.49
CA GLY A 81 0.84 -8.48 -8.21
C GLY A 81 1.31 -9.36 -7.04
N PRO A 82 0.79 -9.10 -5.84
CA PRO A 82 1.14 -9.82 -4.63
C PRO A 82 0.68 -11.28 -4.71
N ARG A 83 1.26 -12.14 -3.88
CA ARG A 83 0.76 -13.50 -3.71
C ARG A 83 -0.61 -13.44 -3.03
N LEU A 84 -1.58 -14.16 -3.61
CA LEU A 84 -2.93 -14.27 -3.07
C LEU A 84 -3.04 -15.49 -2.16
N TYR A 85 -3.63 -15.26 -1.01
CA TYR A 85 -4.09 -16.26 -0.06
C TYR A 85 -5.60 -16.12 0.11
N GLN A 86 -6.26 -17.15 0.56
CA GLN A 86 -7.67 -17.09 0.87
C GLN A 86 -7.92 -17.55 2.31
N LYS A 87 -8.86 -16.90 2.98
CA LYS A 87 -9.33 -17.26 4.32
C LYS A 87 -10.83 -17.39 4.27
N PRO A 88 -11.41 -18.54 4.66
CA PRO A 88 -12.86 -18.68 4.75
C PRO A 88 -13.40 -17.90 5.94
N ALA A 89 -14.40 -17.06 5.71
CA ALA A 89 -15.25 -16.50 6.75
C ALA A 89 -16.43 -17.46 6.93
N VAL A 90 -16.59 -18.01 8.14
CA VAL A 90 -17.60 -19.03 8.43
C VAL A 90 -18.70 -18.48 9.32
N THR A 91 -19.91 -18.96 9.11
CA THR A 91 -21.05 -18.68 9.98
C THR A 91 -20.92 -19.43 11.32
N CYS A 92 -21.79 -19.10 12.28
CA CYS A 92 -21.85 -19.82 13.56
C CYS A 92 -22.19 -21.31 13.38
N GLU A 93 -22.86 -21.68 12.29
CA GLU A 93 -23.13 -23.07 11.92
C GLU A 93 -21.98 -23.78 11.20
N GLY A 94 -20.85 -23.09 11.00
CA GLY A 94 -19.65 -23.62 10.34
C GLY A 94 -19.71 -23.64 8.81
N GLN A 95 -20.69 -23.00 8.18
CA GLN A 95 -20.77 -22.87 6.74
C GLN A 95 -19.90 -21.72 6.23
N VAL A 96 -19.29 -21.87 5.07
CA VAL A 96 -18.52 -20.78 4.44
C VAL A 96 -19.50 -19.72 3.89
N HIS A 97 -19.45 -18.51 4.44
CA HIS A 97 -20.21 -17.37 3.96
C HIS A 97 -19.53 -16.73 2.73
N HIS A 98 -18.22 -16.53 2.82
CA HIS A 98 -17.36 -16.03 1.72
C HIS A 98 -15.92 -16.43 1.96
N ARG A 99 -15.08 -16.26 0.93
CA ARG A 99 -13.61 -16.32 1.03
C ARG A 99 -13.03 -14.93 0.90
N GLU A 100 -12.34 -14.49 1.91
CA GLU A 100 -11.57 -13.25 1.92
C GLU A 100 -10.24 -13.47 1.21
N LEU A 101 -9.92 -12.67 0.19
CA LEU A 101 -8.63 -12.69 -0.50
C LEU A 101 -7.65 -11.76 0.21
N MET A 102 -6.61 -12.37 0.75
CA MET A 102 -5.52 -11.66 1.43
C MET A 102 -4.29 -11.61 0.54
N CYS A 103 -3.56 -10.50 0.61
CA CYS A 103 -2.39 -10.24 -0.20
C CYS A 103 -1.12 -10.24 0.66
N ARG A 104 -0.04 -10.81 0.12
CA ARG A 104 1.30 -10.78 0.71
C ARG A 104 2.31 -10.46 -0.38
N ILE A 105 3.32 -9.69 -0.04
CA ILE A 105 4.51 -9.52 -0.87
C ILE A 105 5.72 -10.10 -0.17
N PHE A 106 6.81 -10.27 -0.89
CA PHE A 106 8.04 -10.85 -0.36
C PHE A 106 9.22 -9.94 -0.66
N ASP A 107 9.98 -9.62 0.37
CA ASP A 107 11.26 -8.96 0.28
C ASP A 107 12.35 -10.00 0.54
N GLY A 108 12.91 -10.55 -0.53
CA GLY A 108 13.70 -11.78 -0.45
C GLY A 108 12.86 -12.95 0.09
N ASN A 109 13.21 -13.45 1.27
CA ASN A 109 12.49 -14.52 1.96
C ASN A 109 11.53 -14.01 3.05
N GLU A 110 11.52 -12.72 3.32
CA GLU A 110 10.66 -12.11 4.32
C GLU A 110 9.26 -11.86 3.75
N GLU A 111 8.24 -12.37 4.44
CA GLU A 111 6.84 -12.11 4.10
C GLU A 111 6.41 -10.75 4.67
N VAL A 112 5.84 -9.91 3.82
CA VAL A 112 5.36 -8.58 4.17
C VAL A 112 3.84 -8.52 3.99
N SER A 113 3.15 -8.16 5.05
CA SER A 113 1.69 -8.09 5.09
C SER A 113 1.14 -6.86 4.35
N SER A 114 -0.14 -6.93 3.95
CA SER A 114 -0.82 -5.78 3.35
C SER A 114 -0.87 -4.57 4.29
N ALA A 115 -1.00 -4.78 5.59
CA ALA A 115 -0.97 -3.70 6.58
C ALA A 115 0.35 -2.92 6.57
N GLU A 116 1.46 -3.58 6.21
CA GLU A 116 2.77 -2.93 6.14
C GLU A 116 3.02 -2.18 4.82
N TYR A 117 2.64 -2.77 3.67
CA TYR A 117 2.96 -2.16 2.38
C TYR A 117 1.85 -1.26 1.80
N MET A 118 0.57 -1.42 2.19
CA MET A 118 -0.51 -0.59 1.65
C MET A 118 -0.35 0.90 1.92
N PRO A 119 0.11 1.36 3.10
CA PRO A 119 0.41 2.77 3.31
C PRO A 119 1.40 3.33 2.27
N MET A 120 2.37 2.51 1.85
CA MET A 120 3.34 2.90 0.82
C MET A 120 2.75 2.90 -0.59
N VAL A 121 1.87 1.95 -0.91
CA VAL A 121 1.10 1.94 -2.17
C VAL A 121 0.31 3.24 -2.32
N LEU A 122 -0.37 3.68 -1.25
CA LEU A 122 -1.11 4.93 -1.20
C LEU A 122 -0.18 6.15 -1.32
N GLN A 123 0.88 6.20 -0.54
CA GLN A 123 1.85 7.29 -0.56
C GLN A 123 2.49 7.49 -1.94
N PHE A 124 2.76 6.40 -2.66
CA PHE A 124 3.35 6.46 -4.01
C PHE A 124 2.31 6.69 -5.12
N GLY A 125 1.03 6.78 -4.78
CA GLY A 125 -0.05 7.00 -5.74
C GLY A 125 -0.34 5.81 -6.64
N LEU A 126 0.00 4.59 -6.21
CA LEU A 126 -0.11 3.34 -6.97
C LEU A 126 -1.40 2.55 -6.67
N SER A 127 -2.30 3.11 -5.87
CA SER A 127 -3.54 2.45 -5.43
C SER A 127 -4.41 1.97 -6.60
N GLU A 128 -4.63 2.81 -7.61
CA GLU A 128 -5.47 2.45 -8.77
C GLU A 128 -4.87 1.28 -9.56
N GLU A 129 -3.56 1.27 -9.79
CA GLU A 129 -2.86 0.19 -10.49
C GLU A 129 -2.94 -1.12 -9.69
N TYR A 130 -2.69 -1.04 -8.39
CA TYR A 130 -2.80 -2.16 -7.48
C TYR A 130 -4.21 -2.75 -7.47
N ASP A 131 -5.24 -1.95 -7.28
CA ASP A 131 -6.63 -2.41 -7.19
C ASP A 131 -7.12 -3.01 -8.51
N ARG A 132 -6.77 -2.40 -9.65
CA ARG A 132 -7.07 -2.98 -10.98
C ARG A 132 -6.48 -4.37 -11.13
N LEU A 133 -5.23 -4.54 -10.72
CA LEU A 133 -4.56 -5.82 -10.79
C LEU A 133 -5.22 -6.87 -9.90
N GLN A 134 -5.58 -6.50 -8.67
CA GLN A 134 -6.27 -7.39 -7.73
C GLN A 134 -7.62 -7.85 -8.27
N ILE A 135 -8.45 -6.93 -8.75
CA ILE A 135 -9.77 -7.25 -9.31
C ILE A 135 -9.64 -8.12 -10.55
N SER A 136 -8.68 -7.83 -11.42
CA SER A 136 -8.43 -8.66 -12.62
C SER A 136 -8.04 -10.10 -12.27
N ARG A 137 -7.36 -10.30 -11.14
CA ARG A 137 -6.96 -11.62 -10.66
C ARG A 137 -8.07 -12.36 -9.90
N LEU A 138 -8.98 -11.63 -9.26
CA LEU A 138 -10.15 -12.21 -8.58
C LEU A 138 -11.10 -12.89 -9.58
N ILE A 139 -11.35 -12.28 -10.73
CA ILE A 139 -12.36 -12.75 -11.69
C ILE A 139 -12.13 -14.21 -12.12
N PRO A 140 -10.92 -14.63 -12.54
CA PRO A 140 -10.66 -16.03 -12.87
C PRO A 140 -10.89 -16.99 -11.69
N LEU A 141 -10.67 -16.54 -10.45
CA LEU A 141 -10.83 -17.37 -9.25
C LEU A 141 -12.30 -17.74 -8.99
N LEU A 142 -13.28 -16.95 -9.46
CA LEU A 142 -14.70 -17.26 -9.37
C LEU A 142 -15.09 -18.60 -10.04
N ARG A 143 -14.26 -19.09 -10.95
CA ARG A 143 -14.45 -20.38 -11.61
C ARG A 143 -13.99 -21.55 -10.75
N TYR A 144 -12.99 -21.32 -9.88
CA TYR A 144 -12.48 -22.34 -8.96
C TYR A 144 -13.42 -22.61 -7.79
N TRP A 145 -14.21 -21.59 -7.39
CA TRP A 145 -15.19 -21.69 -6.31
C TRP A 145 -16.56 -21.23 -6.84
N PRO A 146 -17.27 -22.07 -7.60
CA PRO A 146 -18.48 -21.66 -8.32
C PRO A 146 -19.66 -21.34 -7.40
N GLU A 147 -19.71 -21.88 -6.20
CA GLU A 147 -20.80 -21.69 -5.22
C GLU A 147 -20.49 -20.66 -4.14
N GLU A 148 -19.25 -20.18 -4.04
CA GLU A 148 -18.83 -19.32 -2.96
C GLU A 148 -18.70 -17.86 -3.40
N ASN A 149 -18.87 -16.96 -2.44
CA ASN A 149 -18.59 -15.54 -2.62
C ASN A 149 -17.10 -15.27 -2.38
N LEU A 150 -16.51 -14.36 -3.14
CA LEU A 150 -15.13 -13.91 -2.97
C LEU A 150 -15.12 -12.44 -2.56
N ALA A 151 -14.46 -12.14 -1.45
CA ALA A 151 -14.28 -10.80 -0.93
C ALA A 151 -12.87 -10.30 -1.22
N ILE A 152 -12.75 -9.04 -1.65
CA ILE A 152 -11.49 -8.37 -1.92
C ILE A 152 -11.53 -6.94 -1.41
N GLN A 153 -10.46 -6.54 -0.75
CA GLN A 153 -10.30 -5.16 -0.31
C GLN A 153 -9.88 -4.26 -1.46
N VAL A 154 -10.53 -3.10 -1.57
CA VAL A 154 -10.23 -2.04 -2.55
C VAL A 154 -10.02 -0.73 -1.79
N THR A 155 -9.11 0.11 -2.27
CA THR A 155 -8.84 1.41 -1.64
C THR A 155 -9.92 2.44 -1.95
N VAL A 156 -10.22 3.30 -0.99
CA VAL A 156 -11.16 4.41 -1.17
C VAL A 156 -10.61 5.41 -2.20
N GLU A 157 -9.29 5.65 -2.21
CA GLU A 157 -8.61 6.49 -3.19
C GLU A 157 -8.85 6.07 -4.64
N SER A 158 -8.96 4.78 -4.90
CA SER A 158 -9.33 4.27 -6.23
C SER A 158 -10.81 4.48 -6.51
N LEU A 159 -11.66 4.13 -5.55
CA LEU A 159 -13.12 4.18 -5.72
C LEU A 159 -13.68 5.57 -5.94
N ILE A 160 -13.08 6.61 -5.35
CA ILE A 160 -13.51 8.00 -5.58
C ILE A 160 -13.14 8.54 -6.97
N ARG A 161 -12.25 7.85 -7.71
CA ARG A 161 -11.82 8.28 -9.05
C ARG A 161 -12.81 7.85 -10.14
N PRO A 162 -13.40 8.77 -10.90
CA PRO A 162 -14.37 8.42 -11.94
C PRO A 162 -13.83 7.48 -13.03
N ARG A 163 -12.51 7.57 -13.30
CA ARG A 163 -11.82 6.68 -14.24
C ARG A 163 -11.81 5.23 -13.75
N PHE A 164 -11.51 5.03 -12.47
CA PHE A 164 -11.51 3.71 -11.86
C PHE A 164 -12.93 3.13 -11.78
N GLN A 165 -13.94 3.94 -11.41
CA GLN A 165 -15.34 3.52 -11.35
C GLN A 165 -15.84 3.02 -12.70
N ARG A 166 -15.53 3.76 -13.80
CA ARG A 166 -15.88 3.33 -15.16
C ARG A 166 -15.22 2.01 -15.51
N TRP A 167 -13.91 1.90 -15.29
CA TRP A 167 -13.17 0.68 -15.55
C TRP A 167 -13.72 -0.50 -14.74
N LEU A 168 -13.99 -0.31 -13.44
CA LEU A 168 -14.54 -1.35 -12.55
C LEU A 168 -15.90 -1.83 -13.07
N ARG A 169 -16.80 -0.89 -13.38
CA ARG A 169 -18.11 -1.22 -13.96
C ARG A 169 -17.96 -2.02 -15.25
N ASP A 170 -17.14 -1.55 -16.17
CA ASP A 170 -16.98 -2.19 -17.48
C ASP A 170 -16.34 -3.58 -17.33
N THR A 171 -15.40 -3.75 -16.43
CA THR A 171 -14.79 -5.05 -16.09
C THR A 171 -15.81 -6.01 -15.49
N LEU A 172 -16.62 -5.56 -14.53
CA LEU A 172 -17.67 -6.39 -13.93
C LEU A 172 -18.79 -6.73 -14.91
N MET A 173 -19.09 -5.84 -15.85
CA MET A 173 -20.10 -6.11 -16.89
C MET A 173 -19.67 -7.19 -17.90
N GLN A 174 -18.37 -7.48 -18.02
CA GLN A 174 -17.86 -8.60 -18.82
C GLN A 174 -18.04 -9.96 -18.12
N CYS A 175 -18.27 -9.96 -16.81
CA CYS A 175 -18.56 -11.18 -16.07
C CYS A 175 -20.03 -11.58 -16.23
N GLU A 176 -20.34 -12.87 -16.16
CA GLU A 176 -21.70 -13.37 -16.08
C GLU A 176 -22.41 -12.82 -14.82
N LYS A 177 -23.71 -12.65 -14.91
CA LYS A 177 -24.52 -12.13 -13.78
C LYS A 177 -24.38 -12.98 -12.50
N SER A 178 -24.27 -14.28 -12.66
CA SER A 178 -24.04 -15.25 -11.57
C SER A 178 -22.71 -15.01 -10.88
N GLN A 179 -21.65 -14.73 -11.62
CA GLN A 179 -20.32 -14.44 -11.10
C GLN A 179 -20.28 -13.09 -10.39
N ARG A 180 -20.85 -12.03 -11.01
CA ARG A 180 -20.88 -10.68 -10.42
C ARG A 180 -21.53 -10.64 -9.04
N LYS A 181 -22.60 -11.40 -8.84
CA LYS A 181 -23.32 -11.47 -7.56
C LYS A 181 -22.48 -12.05 -6.41
N ARG A 182 -21.41 -12.76 -6.74
CA ARG A 182 -20.53 -13.42 -5.78
C ARG A 182 -19.28 -12.61 -5.43
N ILE A 183 -19.12 -11.41 -6.02
CA ILE A 183 -18.01 -10.50 -5.72
C ILE A 183 -18.43 -9.57 -4.58
N ILE A 184 -17.63 -9.57 -3.52
CA ILE A 184 -17.77 -8.66 -2.39
C ILE A 184 -16.58 -7.71 -2.41
N ILE A 185 -16.85 -6.40 -2.41
CA ILE A 185 -15.82 -5.36 -2.30
C ILE A 185 -15.82 -4.86 -0.86
N GLU A 186 -14.68 -4.96 -0.21
CA GLU A 186 -14.46 -4.50 1.16
C GLU A 186 -13.68 -3.20 1.18
N LEU A 187 -14.00 -2.32 2.11
CA LEU A 187 -13.32 -1.06 2.37
C LEU A 187 -12.79 -1.06 3.79
N ALA A 188 -11.61 -0.51 4.00
CA ALA A 188 -11.10 -0.27 5.34
C ALA A 188 -11.92 0.86 5.99
N GLU A 189 -12.48 0.62 7.18
CA GLU A 189 -13.29 1.60 7.92
C GLU A 189 -12.52 2.92 8.17
N ALA A 190 -11.23 2.81 8.50
CA ALA A 190 -10.37 3.98 8.73
C ALA A 190 -10.27 4.89 7.50
N ASP A 191 -10.24 4.32 6.29
CA ASP A 191 -10.13 5.09 5.05
C ASP A 191 -11.47 5.75 4.70
N VAL A 192 -12.58 5.06 4.96
CA VAL A 192 -13.93 5.59 4.73
C VAL A 192 -14.18 6.82 5.60
N GLY A 193 -13.78 6.78 6.88
CA GLY A 193 -13.96 7.89 7.82
C GLY A 193 -13.23 9.18 7.41
N GLN A 194 -12.14 9.10 6.67
CA GLN A 194 -11.39 10.26 6.18
C GLN A 194 -12.02 10.93 4.95
N HIS A 195 -12.91 10.23 4.23
CA HIS A 195 -13.50 10.70 2.98
C HIS A 195 -15.00 11.03 3.08
N ILE A 196 -15.63 10.77 4.22
CA ILE A 196 -17.03 11.12 4.52
C ILE A 196 -17.02 12.31 5.48
N SER A 197 -16.72 13.49 4.98
CA SER A 197 -16.86 14.77 5.71
C SER A 197 -17.57 15.80 4.84
#